data_79d8d3c42c2ae22271976e0d23b14a00
#
_entry.id   79d8d3c42c2ae22271976e0d23b14a00
#
_cell.length_a   1.000
_cell.length_b   1.000
_cell.length_c   1.000
_cell.angle_alpha   90.00
_cell.angle_beta   90.00
_cell.angle_gamma   90.00
#
_symmetry.space_group_name_H-M   'P 1'
#
loop_
_entity.id
_entity.type
_entity.pdbx_description
1 polymer ?
#
loop_
_entity_poly.entity_id
_entity_poly.type
_entity_poly.pdbx_seq_one_letter_code
_entity_poly.pdbx_strand_id
1 'polypeptide(L)'
;QLLQYRFGNGRLKGQNMGNLFIAALTDIYGDFELAVEKLHDILRIKGKVVPVTSEDVTLCARLKNGKIIRGESKIPKAVSKMESPIEEVFLEPSGVQPLNSAVEAIMNADMIVLGPGSLYSSIIPNLLVGGISDAIRSAGGMKVIVCNVMTQAGETDDYTVVDYVDAIEKYLG
;
A
#
# COMPACT_ATOMS: atom_id res chain seq x y z
N GLN A 1 -5.81 13.56 -13.30
CA GLN A 1 -5.05 14.78 -12.96
C GLN A 1 -5.56 15.43 -11.66
N LEU A 2 -6.89 15.68 -11.50
CA LEU A 2 -7.43 16.37 -10.31
C LEU A 2 -7.07 15.68 -8.99
N LEU A 3 -7.27 14.38 -8.89
CA LEU A 3 -6.99 13.63 -7.66
C LEU A 3 -5.49 13.55 -7.31
N GLN A 4 -4.63 13.66 -8.32
CA GLN A 4 -3.17 13.65 -8.14
C GLN A 4 -2.58 15.04 -7.87
N TYR A 5 -3.43 16.08 -7.93
CA TYR A 5 -2.98 17.43 -7.69
C TYR A 5 -2.48 17.60 -6.26
N ARG A 6 -1.28 18.18 -6.11
CA ARG A 6 -0.72 18.59 -4.81
C ARG A 6 -0.65 20.09 -4.72
N PHE A 7 -1.15 20.63 -3.62
CA PHE A 7 -1.14 22.07 -3.37
C PHE A 7 0.30 22.56 -3.19
N GLY A 8 0.73 23.51 -4.02
CA GLY A 8 2.10 24.09 -3.99
C GLY A 8 2.30 25.15 -2.92
N ASN A 9 1.21 25.79 -2.42
CA ASN A 9 1.28 26.92 -1.51
C ASN A 9 0.05 26.98 -0.57
N GLY A 10 0.02 27.98 0.34
CA GLY A 10 -1.07 28.19 1.27
C GLY A 10 -1.14 27.13 2.38
N ARG A 11 -2.27 27.12 3.11
CA ARG A 11 -2.51 26.20 4.24
C ARG A 11 -2.55 24.72 3.83
N LEU A 12 -2.85 24.44 2.57
CA LEU A 12 -2.94 23.09 2.03
C LEU A 12 -1.62 22.62 1.37
N LYS A 13 -0.54 23.39 1.47
CA LYS A 13 0.74 23.08 0.85
C LYS A 13 1.17 21.62 1.15
N GLY A 14 1.44 20.86 0.11
CA GLY A 14 1.84 19.44 0.19
C GLY A 14 0.68 18.45 0.28
N GLN A 15 -0.54 18.91 0.55
CA GLN A 15 -1.73 18.05 0.58
C GLN A 15 -2.08 17.57 -0.83
N ASN A 16 -2.54 16.33 -0.93
CA ASN A 16 -3.04 15.73 -2.16
C ASN A 16 -4.56 15.93 -2.23
N MET A 17 -5.07 16.33 -3.38
CA MET A 17 -6.50 16.60 -3.58
C MET A 17 -7.36 15.33 -3.37
N GLY A 18 -6.89 14.17 -3.82
CA GLY A 18 -7.59 12.90 -3.60
C GLY A 18 -7.74 12.58 -2.11
N ASN A 19 -6.70 12.80 -1.32
CA ASN A 19 -6.76 12.59 0.13
C ASN A 19 -7.75 13.55 0.80
N LEU A 20 -7.83 14.80 0.35
CA LEU A 20 -8.82 15.77 0.86
C LEU A 20 -10.25 15.36 0.50
N PHE A 21 -10.49 14.81 -0.70
CA PHE A 21 -11.80 14.26 -1.07
C PHE A 21 -12.20 13.11 -0.16
N ILE A 22 -11.31 12.15 0.05
CA ILE A 22 -11.58 11.01 0.93
C ILE A 22 -11.84 11.47 2.36
N ALA A 23 -11.02 12.36 2.89
CA ALA A 23 -11.21 12.90 4.23
C ALA A 23 -12.56 13.60 4.38
N ALA A 24 -12.95 14.46 3.42
CA ALA A 24 -14.24 15.15 3.45
C ALA A 24 -15.42 14.16 3.35
N LEU A 25 -15.32 13.14 2.50
CA LEU A 25 -16.36 12.11 2.39
C LEU A 25 -16.44 11.26 3.67
N THR A 26 -15.31 10.96 4.30
CA THR A 26 -15.27 10.24 5.58
C THR A 26 -15.97 11.04 6.68
N ASP A 27 -15.73 12.36 6.76
CA ASP A 27 -16.43 13.24 7.69
C ASP A 27 -17.95 13.31 7.44
N ILE A 28 -18.36 13.33 6.17
CA ILE A 28 -19.79 13.41 5.76
C ILE A 28 -20.53 12.10 6.07
N TYR A 29 -19.93 10.98 5.76
CA TYR A 29 -20.57 9.66 5.86
C TYR A 29 -20.28 8.94 7.18
N GLY A 30 -19.26 9.38 7.94
CA GLY A 30 -18.86 8.75 9.20
C GLY A 30 -18.19 7.38 9.05
N ASP A 31 -17.92 6.95 7.82
CA ASP A 31 -17.34 5.64 7.50
C ASP A 31 -16.37 5.74 6.33
N PHE A 32 -15.17 5.17 6.51
CA PHE A 32 -14.10 5.26 5.52
C PHE A 32 -14.37 4.39 4.27
N GLU A 33 -14.89 3.17 4.44
CA GLU A 33 -15.20 2.27 3.33
C GLU A 33 -16.29 2.87 2.45
N LEU A 34 -17.35 3.41 3.08
CA LEU A 34 -18.42 4.11 2.39
C LEU A 34 -17.91 5.38 1.68
N ALA A 35 -17.00 6.12 2.29
CA ALA A 35 -16.37 7.29 1.67
C ALA A 35 -15.63 6.93 0.37
N VAL A 36 -14.88 5.83 0.37
CA VAL A 36 -14.18 5.32 -0.81
C VAL A 36 -15.19 4.88 -1.88
N GLU A 37 -16.27 4.19 -1.49
CA GLU A 37 -17.35 3.81 -2.41
C GLU A 37 -18.01 5.04 -3.06
N LYS A 38 -18.33 6.07 -2.28
CA LYS A 38 -18.92 7.32 -2.79
C LYS A 38 -17.98 8.09 -3.71
N LEU A 39 -16.68 8.10 -3.39
CA LEU A 39 -15.69 8.67 -4.30
C LEU A 39 -15.65 7.93 -5.64
N HIS A 40 -15.76 6.61 -5.62
CA HIS A 40 -15.86 5.77 -6.79
C HIS A 40 -17.07 6.14 -7.66
N ASP A 41 -18.26 6.31 -7.04
CA ASP A 41 -19.49 6.71 -7.73
C ASP A 41 -19.34 8.10 -8.40
N ILE A 42 -18.79 9.08 -7.65
CA ILE A 42 -18.57 10.44 -8.16
C ILE A 42 -17.65 10.45 -9.37
N LEU A 43 -16.59 9.63 -9.35
CA LEU A 43 -15.58 9.59 -10.40
C LEU A 43 -15.95 8.68 -11.57
N ARG A 44 -17.07 7.94 -11.48
CA ARG A 44 -17.51 6.94 -12.47
C ARG A 44 -16.37 5.98 -12.87
N ILE A 45 -15.62 5.50 -11.90
CA ILE A 45 -14.53 4.56 -12.12
C ILE A 45 -15.12 3.22 -12.56
N LYS A 46 -14.52 2.56 -13.54
CA LYS A 46 -14.86 1.17 -13.87
C LYS A 46 -14.13 0.24 -12.90
N GLY A 47 -14.85 -0.74 -12.34
CA GLY A 47 -14.33 -1.65 -11.31
C GLY A 47 -14.66 -1.16 -9.89
N LYS A 48 -14.15 -1.77 -8.87
CA LYS A 48 -14.37 -1.46 -7.46
C LYS A 48 -13.04 -1.15 -6.77
N VAL A 49 -12.97 -0.08 -6.01
CA VAL A 49 -11.85 0.20 -5.11
C VAL A 49 -12.25 -0.28 -3.72
N VAL A 50 -11.45 -1.16 -3.16
CA VAL A 50 -11.70 -1.72 -1.83
C VAL A 50 -10.48 -1.42 -0.97
N PRO A 51 -10.63 -0.67 0.14
CA PRO A 51 -9.56 -0.53 1.11
C PRO A 51 -9.24 -1.88 1.75
N VAL A 52 -7.96 -2.12 2.05
CA VAL A 52 -7.57 -3.36 2.72
C VAL A 52 -7.96 -3.34 4.18
N THR A 53 -7.85 -2.18 4.83
CA THR A 53 -8.24 -1.92 6.21
C THR A 53 -8.78 -0.51 6.36
N SER A 54 -9.61 -0.28 7.35
CA SER A 54 -10.07 1.06 7.78
C SER A 54 -9.32 1.58 9.01
N GLU A 55 -8.40 0.79 9.55
CA GLU A 55 -7.62 1.20 10.72
C GLU A 55 -6.55 2.23 10.33
N ASP A 56 -6.27 3.16 11.25
CA ASP A 56 -5.18 4.12 11.09
C ASP A 56 -3.84 3.45 11.37
N VAL A 57 -3.04 3.31 10.34
CA VAL A 57 -1.77 2.59 10.37
C VAL A 57 -0.61 3.43 9.87
N THR A 58 0.54 3.22 10.48
CA THR A 58 1.80 3.80 10.01
C THR A 58 2.71 2.70 9.47
N LEU A 59 3.14 2.83 8.21
CA LEU A 59 4.17 1.98 7.65
C LEU A 59 5.53 2.33 8.27
N CYS A 60 6.20 1.32 8.79
CA CYS A 60 7.53 1.40 9.37
C CYS A 60 8.50 0.52 8.62
N ALA A 61 9.76 0.94 8.52
CA ALA A 61 10.85 0.14 7.97
C ALA A 61 11.98 0.02 8.98
N ARG A 62 12.48 -1.19 9.20
CA ARG A 62 13.75 -1.46 9.83
C ARG A 62 14.82 -1.52 8.75
N LEU A 63 15.88 -0.75 8.91
CA LEU A 63 17.04 -0.78 8.01
C LEU A 63 18.06 -1.78 8.53
N LYS A 64 18.94 -2.29 7.65
CA LYS A 64 20.03 -3.23 8.02
C LYS A 64 20.96 -2.69 9.12
N ASN A 65 21.05 -1.36 9.28
CA ASN A 65 21.81 -0.76 10.39
C ASN A 65 21.05 -0.70 11.73
N GLY A 66 19.86 -1.34 11.81
CA GLY A 66 19.01 -1.41 12.99
C GLY A 66 18.09 -0.20 13.22
N LYS A 67 18.19 0.86 12.42
CA LYS A 67 17.31 2.03 12.57
C LYS A 67 15.91 1.75 12.09
N ILE A 68 14.92 2.25 12.83
CA ILE A 68 13.50 2.21 12.46
C ILE A 68 13.07 3.57 11.94
N ILE A 69 12.49 3.58 10.76
CA ILE A 69 11.93 4.75 10.10
C ILE A 69 10.41 4.61 10.09
N ARG A 70 9.70 5.64 10.54
CA ARG A 70 8.24 5.69 10.61
C ARG A 70 7.67 6.65 9.58
N GLY A 71 6.75 6.18 8.78
CA GLY A 71 6.04 6.91 7.74
C GLY A 71 6.59 6.66 6.35
N GLU A 72 5.72 6.20 5.45
CA GLU A 72 5.99 5.80 4.07
C GLU A 72 6.90 6.80 3.32
N SER A 73 6.52 8.06 3.31
CA SER A 73 7.24 9.11 2.55
C SER A 73 8.66 9.41 3.05
N LYS A 74 9.02 8.92 4.25
CA LYS A 74 10.34 9.11 4.85
C LYS A 74 11.30 7.97 4.54
N ILE A 75 10.77 6.77 4.26
CA ILE A 75 11.56 5.55 4.09
C ILE A 75 12.59 5.69 2.96
N PRO A 76 12.23 6.01 1.71
CA PRO A 76 13.19 6.07 0.62
C PRO A 76 14.31 7.10 0.87
N LYS A 77 13.93 8.26 1.43
CA LYS A 77 14.89 9.31 1.77
C LYS A 77 15.88 8.88 2.87
N ALA A 78 15.39 8.14 3.86
CA ALA A 78 16.22 7.64 4.94
C ALA A 78 17.19 6.57 4.47
N VAL A 79 16.72 5.63 3.63
CA VAL A 79 17.54 4.59 3.00
C VAL A 79 18.69 5.22 2.22
N SER A 80 18.39 6.13 1.29
CA SER A 80 19.42 6.81 0.48
C SER A 80 20.39 7.63 1.33
N LYS A 81 19.89 8.36 2.35
CA LYS A 81 20.77 9.17 3.22
C LYS A 81 21.69 8.36 4.11
N MET A 82 21.23 7.17 4.55
CA MET A 82 21.95 6.31 5.48
C MET A 82 22.75 5.21 4.79
N GLU A 83 22.63 5.11 3.47
CA GLU A 83 23.22 4.05 2.65
C GLU A 83 22.97 2.65 3.26
N SER A 84 21.77 2.46 3.81
CA SER A 84 21.40 1.24 4.51
C SER A 84 20.07 0.70 3.96
N PRO A 85 20.10 -0.43 3.27
CA PRO A 85 18.90 -1.04 2.68
C PRO A 85 17.84 -1.39 3.73
N ILE A 86 16.61 -1.55 3.25
CA ILE A 86 15.49 -2.06 4.04
C ILE A 86 15.78 -3.54 4.39
N GLU A 87 15.66 -3.88 5.65
CA GLU A 87 15.71 -5.25 6.16
C GLU A 87 14.30 -5.86 6.20
N GLU A 88 13.35 -5.08 6.73
CA GLU A 88 11.95 -5.45 6.80
C GLU A 88 11.05 -4.21 6.89
N VAL A 89 9.78 -4.39 6.53
CA VAL A 89 8.72 -3.41 6.78
C VAL A 89 7.62 -4.03 7.63
N PHE A 90 6.97 -3.19 8.43
CA PHE A 90 5.88 -3.60 9.33
C PHE A 90 4.92 -2.43 9.56
N LEU A 91 3.74 -2.73 10.10
CA LEU A 91 2.72 -1.74 10.45
C LEU A 91 2.73 -1.45 11.96
N GLU A 92 2.53 -0.18 12.31
CA GLU A 92 2.21 0.26 13.68
C GLU A 92 0.81 0.91 13.68
N PRO A 93 -0.13 0.42 14.53
CA PRO A 93 -0.03 -0.72 15.42
C PRO A 93 0.09 -2.06 14.66
N SER A 94 0.58 -3.10 15.34
CA SER A 94 0.58 -4.47 14.81
C SER A 94 -0.80 -5.11 14.98
N GLY A 95 -1.07 -6.17 14.19
CA GLY A 95 -2.31 -6.94 14.31
C GLY A 95 -3.53 -6.27 13.65
N VAL A 96 -3.29 -5.35 12.76
CA VAL A 96 -4.32 -4.67 11.94
C VAL A 96 -5.19 -5.68 11.23
N GLN A 97 -6.52 -5.49 11.29
CA GLN A 97 -7.49 -6.39 10.69
C GLN A 97 -7.89 -5.93 9.29
N PRO A 98 -8.14 -6.86 8.37
CA PRO A 98 -8.62 -6.53 7.04
C PRO A 98 -10.12 -6.19 7.08
N LEU A 99 -10.58 -5.45 6.09
CA LEU A 99 -12.01 -5.37 5.81
C LEU A 99 -12.50 -6.68 5.19
N ASN A 100 -13.68 -7.14 5.59
CA ASN A 100 -14.30 -8.34 5.04
C ASN A 100 -14.47 -8.25 3.52
N SER A 101 -14.83 -7.07 3.02
CA SER A 101 -14.96 -6.80 1.57
C SER A 101 -13.66 -7.02 0.81
N ALA A 102 -12.50 -6.74 1.43
CA ALA A 102 -11.19 -7.00 0.82
C ALA A 102 -10.89 -8.50 0.75
N VAL A 103 -11.13 -9.22 1.84
CA VAL A 103 -10.96 -10.69 1.90
C VAL A 103 -11.89 -11.37 0.88
N GLU A 104 -13.16 -11.00 0.85
CA GLU A 104 -14.13 -11.53 -0.11
C GLU A 104 -13.74 -11.26 -1.56
N ALA A 105 -13.26 -10.05 -1.86
CA ALA A 105 -12.80 -9.71 -3.20
C ALA A 105 -11.61 -10.59 -3.63
N ILE A 106 -10.66 -10.85 -2.72
CA ILE A 106 -9.50 -11.72 -2.99
C ILE A 106 -9.95 -13.17 -3.19
N MET A 107 -10.80 -13.69 -2.29
CA MET A 107 -11.24 -15.09 -2.34
C MET A 107 -12.07 -15.43 -3.58
N ASN A 108 -12.82 -14.47 -4.12
CA ASN A 108 -13.66 -14.65 -5.29
C ASN A 108 -12.99 -14.22 -6.61
N ALA A 109 -11.73 -13.81 -6.59
CA ALA A 109 -11.02 -13.38 -7.78
C ALA A 109 -10.60 -14.56 -8.67
N ASP A 110 -10.83 -14.47 -9.98
CA ASP A 110 -10.27 -15.41 -10.97
C ASP A 110 -8.76 -15.19 -11.16
N MET A 111 -8.30 -13.96 -10.92
CA MET A 111 -6.89 -13.59 -10.99
C MET A 111 -6.57 -12.54 -9.93
N ILE A 112 -5.47 -12.75 -9.21
CA ILE A 112 -4.93 -11.81 -8.22
C ILE A 112 -3.62 -11.27 -8.77
N VAL A 113 -3.53 -9.95 -8.95
CA VAL A 113 -2.34 -9.29 -9.48
C VAL A 113 -1.67 -8.46 -8.39
N LEU A 114 -0.44 -8.82 -8.05
CA LEU A 114 0.42 -8.06 -7.13
C LEU A 114 1.28 -7.09 -7.93
N GLY A 115 0.96 -5.81 -7.86
CA GLY A 115 1.63 -4.75 -8.62
C GLY A 115 0.88 -4.32 -9.91
N PRO A 116 1.49 -3.42 -10.73
CA PRO A 116 2.75 -2.73 -10.43
C PRO A 116 2.63 -1.70 -9.31
N GLY A 117 3.74 -1.36 -8.68
CA GLY A 117 3.80 -0.37 -7.59
C GLY A 117 5.14 -0.42 -6.85
N SER A 118 5.36 0.54 -5.97
CA SER A 118 6.52 0.51 -5.09
C SER A 118 6.48 -0.71 -4.18
N LEU A 119 7.55 -1.50 -4.20
CA LEU A 119 7.57 -2.81 -3.52
C LEU A 119 7.27 -2.68 -2.03
N TYR A 120 8.06 -1.88 -1.31
CA TYR A 120 8.00 -1.76 0.15
C TYR A 120 6.99 -0.72 0.64
N SER A 121 6.60 0.24 -0.20
CA SER A 121 5.67 1.29 0.22
C SER A 121 4.24 1.13 -0.33
N SER A 122 4.02 0.29 -1.36
CA SER A 122 2.69 0.13 -1.95
C SER A 122 2.20 -1.33 -2.02
N ILE A 123 3.07 -2.30 -2.31
CA ILE A 123 2.66 -3.70 -2.48
C ILE A 123 2.69 -4.43 -1.14
N ILE A 124 3.85 -4.53 -0.51
CA ILE A 124 4.04 -5.26 0.75
C ILE A 124 3.14 -4.76 1.90
N PRO A 125 2.85 -3.44 2.06
CA PRO A 125 1.97 -2.98 3.12
C PRO A 125 0.60 -3.64 3.15
N ASN A 126 0.04 -4.00 1.99
CA ASN A 126 -1.23 -4.72 1.93
C ASN A 126 -1.08 -6.16 2.45
N LEU A 127 0.06 -6.80 2.23
CA LEU A 127 0.34 -8.16 2.70
C LEU A 127 0.57 -8.22 4.23
N LEU A 128 0.90 -7.09 4.86
CA LEU A 128 1.12 -6.97 6.30
C LEU A 128 -0.19 -6.89 7.10
N VAL A 129 -1.31 -6.60 6.43
CA VAL A 129 -2.63 -6.62 7.09
C VAL A 129 -3.03 -8.06 7.35
N GLY A 130 -3.45 -8.35 8.59
CA GLY A 130 -3.74 -9.71 9.05
C GLY A 130 -4.71 -10.46 8.14
N GLY A 131 -4.41 -11.72 7.81
CA GLY A 131 -5.26 -12.57 6.97
C GLY A 131 -5.25 -12.30 5.46
N ILE A 132 -4.68 -11.18 4.98
CA ILE A 132 -4.63 -10.88 3.53
C ILE A 132 -3.72 -11.87 2.80
N SER A 133 -2.53 -12.14 3.33
CA SER A 133 -1.61 -13.13 2.74
C SER A 133 -2.23 -14.52 2.74
N ASP A 134 -2.93 -14.91 3.82
CA ASP A 134 -3.66 -16.18 3.89
C ASP A 134 -4.78 -16.25 2.84
N ALA A 135 -5.56 -15.18 2.69
CA ALA A 135 -6.60 -15.10 1.67
C ALA A 135 -6.03 -15.25 0.25
N ILE A 136 -4.92 -14.55 -0.05
CA ILE A 136 -4.25 -14.65 -1.35
C ILE A 136 -3.77 -16.08 -1.62
N ARG A 137 -3.14 -16.73 -0.62
CA ARG A 137 -2.67 -18.12 -0.77
C ARG A 137 -3.83 -19.10 -0.99
N SER A 138 -4.91 -18.92 -0.24
CA SER A 138 -6.07 -19.84 -0.24
C SER A 138 -7.00 -19.63 -1.43
N ALA A 139 -7.00 -18.46 -2.06
CA ALA A 139 -7.84 -18.16 -3.22
C ALA A 139 -7.55 -19.10 -4.39
N GLY A 140 -8.59 -19.55 -5.10
CA GLY A 140 -8.47 -20.43 -6.25
C GLY A 140 -7.94 -19.75 -7.52
N GLY A 141 -7.99 -18.43 -7.59
CA GLY A 141 -7.56 -17.64 -8.75
C GLY A 141 -6.06 -17.70 -9.03
N MET A 142 -5.70 -17.38 -10.28
CA MET A 142 -4.29 -17.29 -10.70
C MET A 142 -3.60 -16.13 -9.95
N LYS A 143 -2.38 -16.34 -9.44
CA LYS A 143 -1.56 -15.31 -8.82
C LYS A 143 -0.52 -14.82 -9.83
N VAL A 144 -0.45 -13.51 -10.02
CA VAL A 144 0.47 -12.86 -10.96
C VAL A 144 1.22 -11.76 -10.24
N ILE A 145 2.54 -11.76 -10.34
CA ILE A 145 3.39 -10.68 -9.87
C ILE A 145 3.81 -9.83 -11.06
N VAL A 146 3.58 -8.52 -10.99
CA VAL A 146 4.04 -7.56 -11.99
C VAL A 146 5.24 -6.79 -11.43
N CYS A 147 6.43 -7.20 -11.85
CA CYS A 147 7.67 -6.55 -11.46
C CYS A 147 7.79 -5.18 -12.15
N ASN A 148 8.29 -4.18 -11.42
CA ASN A 148 8.60 -2.87 -11.98
C ASN A 148 9.71 -2.98 -13.03
N VAL A 149 9.59 -2.20 -14.11
CA VAL A 149 10.59 -2.15 -15.20
C VAL A 149 11.91 -1.52 -14.73
N MET A 150 11.85 -0.64 -13.73
CA MET A 150 13.01 0.07 -13.17
C MET A 150 13.08 -0.15 -11.68
N THR A 151 14.29 -0.23 -11.14
CA THR A 151 14.53 -0.17 -9.70
C THR A 151 14.13 1.20 -9.15
N GLN A 152 13.77 1.25 -7.89
CA GLN A 152 13.32 2.45 -7.21
C GLN A 152 14.33 2.84 -6.12
N ALA A 153 14.94 4.01 -6.27
CA ALA A 153 15.94 4.52 -5.36
C ALA A 153 15.40 4.61 -3.91
N GLY A 154 16.13 4.02 -2.97
CA GLY A 154 15.75 3.97 -1.56
C GLY A 154 14.73 2.88 -1.21
N GLU A 155 14.36 2.02 -2.15
CA GLU A 155 13.53 0.83 -1.90
C GLU A 155 14.13 -0.44 -2.51
N THR A 156 14.41 -0.43 -3.80
CA THR A 156 14.84 -1.61 -4.56
C THR A 156 16.13 -1.36 -5.32
N ASP A 157 17.06 -0.60 -4.72
CA ASP A 157 18.38 -0.38 -5.29
C ASP A 157 19.06 -1.74 -5.57
N ASP A 158 19.58 -1.88 -6.79
CA ASP A 158 20.27 -3.08 -7.28
C ASP A 158 19.45 -4.39 -7.30
N TYR A 159 18.12 -4.31 -7.13
CA TYR A 159 17.26 -5.51 -7.18
C TYR A 159 17.21 -6.08 -8.59
N THR A 160 17.36 -7.39 -8.65
CA THR A 160 16.96 -8.20 -9.82
C THR A 160 15.46 -8.54 -9.73
N VAL A 161 14.92 -9.15 -10.79
CA VAL A 161 13.54 -9.69 -10.76
C VAL A 161 13.39 -10.76 -9.68
N VAL A 162 14.43 -11.57 -9.44
CA VAL A 162 14.42 -12.62 -8.41
C VAL A 162 14.32 -11.99 -7.03
N ASP A 163 15.13 -10.98 -6.71
CA ASP A 163 15.07 -10.27 -5.43
C ASP A 163 13.70 -9.65 -5.16
N TYR A 164 13.04 -9.15 -6.23
CA TYR A 164 11.70 -8.58 -6.15
C TYR A 164 10.64 -9.64 -5.81
N VAL A 165 10.71 -10.81 -6.45
CA VAL A 165 9.79 -11.94 -6.19
C VAL A 165 10.03 -12.49 -4.79
N ASP A 166 11.29 -12.75 -4.41
CA ASP A 166 11.66 -13.27 -3.09
C ASP A 166 11.17 -12.34 -1.97
N ALA A 167 11.26 -11.02 -2.19
CA ALA A 167 10.73 -10.05 -1.23
C ALA A 167 9.21 -10.18 -1.05
N ILE A 168 8.45 -10.38 -2.13
CA ILE A 168 7.00 -10.59 -2.04
C ILE A 168 6.70 -11.93 -1.36
N GLU A 169 7.37 -13.01 -1.76
CA GLU A 169 7.17 -14.34 -1.18
C GLU A 169 7.46 -14.37 0.33
N LYS A 170 8.49 -13.65 0.78
CA LYS A 170 8.81 -13.49 2.21
C LYS A 170 7.60 -13.00 3.02
N TYR A 171 6.76 -12.12 2.47
CA TYR A 171 5.60 -11.55 3.15
C TYR A 171 4.28 -12.28 2.84
N LEU A 172 4.28 -13.10 1.82
CA LEU A 172 3.15 -13.99 1.55
C LEU A 172 3.16 -15.22 2.48
N GLY A 173 4.35 -15.70 2.89
CA GLY A 173 4.54 -16.85 3.76
C GLY A 173 4.64 -18.18 3.01
#